data_b6ee30ee9375209da3ffcb6c9fad6f37
#
_entry.id   b6ee30ee9375209da3ffcb6c9fad6f37
#
_cell.length_a   1.000
_cell.length_b   1.000
_cell.length_c   1.000
_cell.angle_alpha   90.00
_cell.angle_beta   90.00
_cell.angle_gamma   90.00
#
_symmetry.space_group_name_H-M   'P 1'
#
loop_
_entity.id
_entity.type
_entity.pdbx_description
1 polymer ?
#
loop_
_entity_poly.entity_id
_entity_poly.type
_entity_poly.pdbx_seq_one_letter_code
_entity_poly.pdbx_strand_id
1 'polypeptide(L)'
;MKSKGLVRKKVAPGETVTFTDEEVEFLAQSRLARVATASCDGQPHVVPVVYEFDGTAFYFTGWKLEKSLKFKNLGENNKVALVVDDLVTVSPWRPRGLEVRGVAELGSEGGRSYVKVCPQVKRSWGFR
;
A
#
# COMPACT_ATOMS: atom_id res chain seq x y z
N MET A 1 -25.08 -11.20 -2.82
CA MET A 1 -23.77 -11.74 -2.75
C MET A 1 -23.14 -11.46 -1.41
N LYS A 2 -22.57 -12.41 -0.86
CA LYS A 2 -21.91 -12.14 0.37
C LYS A 2 -20.59 -11.44 0.13
N SER A 3 -20.06 -10.96 1.16
CA SER A 3 -18.87 -10.15 1.12
C SER A 3 -17.62 -10.98 0.86
N LYS A 4 -17.57 -11.58 -0.29
CA LYS A 4 -16.43 -12.42 -0.62
C LYS A 4 -15.15 -11.65 -0.80
N GLY A 5 -15.28 -10.36 -1.05
CA GLY A 5 -14.11 -9.53 -1.24
C GLY A 5 -13.35 -9.21 0.02
N LEU A 6 -13.91 -9.51 1.19
CA LEU A 6 -13.23 -9.21 2.44
C LEU A 6 -12.30 -10.35 2.82
N VAL A 7 -11.15 -10.39 2.17
CA VAL A 7 -10.16 -11.43 2.36
C VAL A 7 -8.95 -10.87 3.08
N ARG A 8 -8.54 -11.56 4.12
CA ARG A 8 -7.36 -11.18 4.86
C ARG A 8 -6.38 -12.35 4.87
N LYS A 9 -5.18 -12.09 4.40
CA LYS A 9 -4.14 -13.10 4.38
C LYS A 9 -2.87 -12.55 4.99
N LYS A 10 -2.39 -13.24 6.02
CA LYS A 10 -1.11 -12.93 6.63
C LYS A 10 -0.09 -13.94 6.14
N VAL A 11 1.07 -13.45 5.74
CA VAL A 11 2.12 -14.26 5.19
C VAL A 11 3.15 -14.57 6.28
N ALA A 12 3.54 -15.83 6.37
CA ALA A 12 4.57 -16.24 7.32
C ALA A 12 5.93 -15.68 6.90
N PRO A 13 6.88 -15.59 7.82
CA PRO A 13 8.22 -15.14 7.47
C PRO A 13 8.80 -15.94 6.30
N GLY A 14 9.33 -15.23 5.31
CA GLY A 14 9.91 -15.85 4.12
C GLY A 14 8.92 -16.13 3.01
N GLU A 15 7.62 -15.98 3.24
CA GLU A 15 6.61 -16.13 2.20
C GLU A 15 6.32 -14.78 1.54
N THR A 16 5.77 -14.84 0.33
CA THR A 16 5.36 -13.65 -0.42
C THR A 16 3.84 -13.58 -0.46
N VAL A 17 3.30 -12.39 -0.21
CA VAL A 17 1.88 -12.14 -0.40
C VAL A 17 1.58 -12.23 -1.91
N THR A 18 0.55 -12.98 -2.26
CA THR A 18 0.16 -13.11 -3.66
C THR A 18 -1.08 -12.27 -3.94
N PHE A 19 -1.17 -11.78 -5.18
CA PHE A 19 -2.27 -10.94 -5.63
C PHE A 19 -2.99 -11.65 -6.77
N THR A 20 -4.31 -11.54 -6.79
CA THR A 20 -5.11 -12.10 -7.88
C THR A 20 -4.95 -11.23 -9.13
N ASP A 21 -5.32 -11.78 -10.28
CA ASP A 21 -5.27 -11.03 -11.53
C ASP A 21 -6.14 -9.79 -11.48
N GLU A 22 -7.33 -9.88 -10.86
CA GLU A 22 -8.21 -8.73 -10.70
C GLU A 22 -7.59 -7.65 -9.82
N GLU A 23 -6.93 -8.06 -8.75
CA GLU A 23 -6.23 -7.11 -7.87
C GLU A 23 -5.08 -6.42 -8.58
N VAL A 24 -4.31 -7.18 -9.35
CA VAL A 24 -3.20 -6.61 -10.12
C VAL A 24 -3.72 -5.57 -11.11
N GLU A 25 -4.81 -5.90 -11.82
CA GLU A 25 -5.41 -4.97 -12.78
C GLU A 25 -5.92 -3.72 -12.08
N PHE A 26 -6.60 -3.88 -10.96
CA PHE A 26 -7.09 -2.76 -10.17
C PHE A 26 -5.94 -1.84 -9.74
N LEU A 27 -4.85 -2.42 -9.26
CA LEU A 27 -3.69 -1.64 -8.84
C LEU A 27 -3.00 -0.95 -10.01
N ALA A 28 -2.99 -1.56 -11.18
CA ALA A 28 -2.39 -0.96 -12.37
C ALA A 28 -3.21 0.22 -12.89
N GLN A 29 -4.53 0.19 -12.71
CA GLN A 29 -5.42 1.25 -13.19
C GLN A 29 -5.53 2.40 -12.20
N SER A 30 -5.26 2.16 -10.94
CA SER A 30 -5.34 3.18 -9.90
C SER A 30 -4.05 3.99 -9.87
N ARG A 31 -4.14 5.22 -9.38
CA ARG A 31 -3.00 6.12 -9.38
C ARG A 31 -2.50 6.49 -8.01
N LEU A 32 -3.39 6.50 -7.03
CA LEU A 32 -3.05 6.97 -5.70
C LEU A 32 -3.25 5.88 -4.67
N ALA A 33 -2.30 5.80 -3.75
CA ALA A 33 -2.45 5.03 -2.54
C ALA A 33 -2.41 6.00 -1.37
N ARG A 34 -3.13 5.68 -0.31
CA ARG A 34 -2.98 6.40 0.94
C ARG A 34 -2.05 5.59 1.81
N VAL A 35 -0.93 6.20 2.14
CA VAL A 35 0.13 5.54 2.89
C VAL A 35 0.12 6.04 4.32
N ALA A 36 0.09 5.09 5.24
CA ALA A 36 0.12 5.35 6.66
C ALA A 36 1.46 4.94 7.24
N THR A 37 2.05 5.82 8.01
CA THR A 37 3.28 5.57 8.75
C THR A 37 3.06 6.02 10.18
N ALA A 38 3.99 5.70 11.07
CA ALA A 38 3.92 6.16 12.44
C ALA A 38 5.31 6.57 12.91
N SER A 39 5.34 7.56 13.79
CA SER A 39 6.59 7.98 14.42
C SER A 39 7.08 6.90 15.39
N CYS A 40 8.28 7.08 15.92
CA CYS A 40 8.87 6.12 16.86
C CYS A 40 8.04 6.02 18.15
N ASP A 41 7.27 7.06 18.49
CA ASP A 41 6.40 7.03 19.67
C ASP A 41 4.94 6.75 19.31
N GLY A 42 4.67 6.34 18.06
CA GLY A 42 3.36 5.83 17.68
C GLY A 42 2.38 6.84 17.09
N GLN A 43 2.80 8.07 16.78
CA GLN A 43 1.89 9.03 16.17
C GLN A 43 1.64 8.66 14.71
N PRO A 44 0.39 8.35 14.33
CA PRO A 44 0.08 8.00 12.94
C PRO A 44 0.11 9.22 12.02
N HIS A 45 0.42 8.95 10.77
CA HIS A 45 0.44 9.96 9.71
C HIS A 45 -0.02 9.28 8.43
N VAL A 46 -0.88 9.95 7.66
CA VAL A 46 -1.39 9.39 6.41
C VAL A 46 -1.41 10.47 5.33
N VAL A 47 -0.93 10.11 4.14
CA VAL A 47 -0.92 11.01 2.98
C VAL A 47 -1.11 10.20 1.71
N PRO A 48 -1.65 10.81 0.64
CA PRO A 48 -1.71 10.15 -0.66
C PRO A 48 -0.34 10.19 -1.34
N VAL A 49 -0.05 9.15 -2.08
CA VAL A 49 1.17 9.08 -2.91
C VAL A 49 0.82 8.46 -4.25
N VAL A 50 1.55 8.85 -5.29
CA VAL A 50 1.55 8.12 -6.55
C VAL A 50 2.48 6.94 -6.39
N TYR A 51 2.04 5.77 -6.82
CA TYR A 51 2.81 4.55 -6.60
C TYR A 51 2.99 3.75 -7.88
N GLU A 52 3.93 2.84 -7.85
CA GLU A 52 4.08 1.77 -8.83
C GLU A 52 4.00 0.45 -8.11
N PHE A 53 3.44 -0.55 -8.77
CA PHE A 53 3.31 -1.90 -8.22
C PHE A 53 3.92 -2.87 -9.22
N ASP A 54 4.86 -3.70 -8.75
CA ASP A 54 5.59 -4.61 -9.64
C ASP A 54 5.03 -6.03 -9.63
N GLY A 55 3.89 -6.24 -8.98
CA GLY A 55 3.30 -7.57 -8.81
C GLY A 55 3.54 -8.14 -7.42
N THR A 56 4.50 -7.62 -6.68
CA THR A 56 4.82 -8.09 -5.33
C THR A 56 4.98 -6.97 -4.32
N ALA A 57 5.53 -5.85 -4.72
CA ALA A 57 5.82 -4.73 -3.83
C ALA A 57 5.36 -3.42 -4.44
N PHE A 58 5.17 -2.44 -3.59
CA PHE A 58 4.78 -1.09 -3.99
C PHE A 58 5.97 -0.17 -3.82
N TYR A 59 6.10 0.78 -4.74
CA TYR A 59 7.18 1.76 -4.71
C TYR A 59 6.58 3.15 -4.83
N PHE A 60 7.08 4.08 -4.05
CA PHE A 60 6.74 5.48 -4.29
C PHE A 60 7.96 6.35 -4.12
N THR A 61 7.95 7.45 -4.85
CA THR A 61 8.94 8.50 -4.78
C THR A 61 8.20 9.79 -4.41
N GLY A 62 8.82 10.91 -4.61
CA GLY A 62 8.16 12.17 -4.38
C GLY A 62 9.17 13.30 -4.41
N TRP A 63 8.67 14.50 -4.65
CA TRP A 63 9.51 15.66 -4.61
C TRP A 63 10.02 15.86 -3.18
N LYS A 64 11.34 15.88 -3.03
CA LYS A 64 12.00 15.98 -1.72
C LYS A 64 11.51 14.90 -0.75
N LEU A 65 11.37 13.68 -1.23
CA LEU A 65 10.89 12.57 -0.43
C LEU A 65 11.66 12.43 0.89
N GLU A 66 12.98 12.57 0.86
CA GLU A 66 13.84 12.41 2.02
C GLU A 66 13.61 13.47 3.10
N LYS A 67 12.89 14.54 2.77
CA LYS A 67 12.53 15.58 3.74
C LYS A 67 11.09 15.45 4.24
N SER A 68 10.35 14.45 3.75
CA SER A 68 8.96 14.28 4.13
C SER A 68 8.84 13.59 5.49
N LEU A 69 7.71 13.82 6.15
CA LEU A 69 7.44 13.19 7.44
C LEU A 69 7.36 11.67 7.30
N LYS A 70 6.75 11.18 6.22
CA LYS A 70 6.64 9.72 6.00
C LYS A 70 8.00 9.07 5.88
N PHE A 71 8.94 9.73 5.21
CA PHE A 71 10.29 9.19 5.07
C PHE A 71 11.02 9.16 6.42
N LYS A 72 10.88 10.24 7.19
CA LYS A 72 11.44 10.30 8.53
C LYS A 72 10.86 9.21 9.41
N ASN A 73 9.53 9.07 9.40
CA ASN A 73 8.86 8.04 10.19
C ASN A 73 9.39 6.66 9.84
N LEU A 74 9.51 6.35 8.56
CA LEU A 74 9.94 5.03 8.12
C LEU A 74 11.40 4.74 8.44
N GLY A 75 12.22 5.77 8.56
CA GLY A 75 13.61 5.60 9.01
C GLY A 75 13.71 5.20 10.46
N GLU A 76 12.70 5.52 11.27
CA GLU A 76 12.67 5.22 12.71
C GLU A 76 11.75 4.04 13.03
N ASN A 77 10.73 3.84 12.23
CA ASN A 77 9.73 2.79 12.42
C ASN A 77 9.33 2.32 11.02
N ASN A 78 9.84 1.19 10.61
CA ASN A 78 9.65 0.72 9.24
C ASN A 78 8.28 0.10 8.96
N LYS A 79 7.38 0.07 9.92
CA LYS A 79 6.03 -0.46 9.71
C LYS A 79 5.23 0.52 8.88
N VAL A 80 4.50 -0.02 7.91
CA VAL A 80 3.80 0.79 6.93
C VAL A 80 2.51 0.10 6.53
N ALA A 81 1.50 0.88 6.21
CA ALA A 81 0.27 0.38 5.62
C ALA A 81 -0.11 1.28 4.46
N LEU A 82 -0.82 0.71 3.49
CA LEU A 82 -1.39 1.50 2.43
C LEU A 82 -2.72 0.93 2.00
N VAL A 83 -3.54 1.78 1.42
CA VAL A 83 -4.83 1.38 0.87
C VAL A 83 -5.02 2.06 -0.48
N VAL A 84 -5.56 1.29 -1.42
CA VAL A 84 -6.01 1.79 -2.72
C VAL A 84 -7.48 1.44 -2.80
N ASP A 85 -8.33 2.42 -3.08
CA ASP A 85 -9.77 2.18 -3.09
C ASP A 85 -10.47 3.07 -4.10
N ASP A 86 -11.66 2.66 -4.51
CA ASP A 86 -12.53 3.47 -5.36
C ASP A 86 -13.99 3.06 -5.17
N LEU A 87 -14.86 3.79 -5.85
CA LEU A 87 -16.27 3.45 -5.96
C LEU A 87 -16.56 3.07 -7.40
N VAL A 88 -16.98 1.84 -7.63
CA VAL A 88 -17.37 1.40 -8.97
C VAL A 88 -18.61 2.15 -9.41
N THR A 89 -19.60 2.23 -8.51
CA THR A 89 -20.80 3.04 -8.70
C THR A 89 -21.27 3.54 -7.34
N VAL A 90 -22.07 4.61 -7.36
CA VAL A 90 -22.66 5.15 -6.15
C VAL A 90 -24.06 4.54 -5.92
N SER A 91 -24.76 4.23 -7.01
CA SER A 91 -26.09 3.67 -6.95
C SER A 91 -26.20 2.55 -7.98
N PRO A 92 -26.13 1.30 -7.56
CA PRO A 92 -25.96 0.83 -6.18
C PRO A 92 -24.57 1.16 -5.63
N TRP A 93 -24.48 1.21 -4.32
CA TRP A 93 -23.22 1.49 -3.63
C TRP A 93 -22.26 0.31 -3.77
N ARG A 94 -21.17 0.52 -4.47
CA ARG A 94 -20.23 -0.57 -4.76
C ARG A 94 -18.77 -0.12 -4.55
N PRO A 95 -18.33 -0.10 -3.31
CA PRO A 95 -16.91 0.19 -3.03
C PRO A 95 -16.04 -1.03 -3.27
N ARG A 96 -14.81 -0.78 -3.66
CA ARG A 96 -13.79 -1.82 -3.68
C ARG A 96 -12.47 -1.23 -3.22
N GLY A 97 -11.62 -2.09 -2.73
CA GLY A 97 -10.33 -1.62 -2.27
C GLY A 97 -9.41 -2.76 -1.90
N LEU A 98 -8.17 -2.37 -1.64
CA LEU A 98 -7.12 -3.29 -1.26
C LEU A 98 -6.23 -2.60 -0.25
N GLU A 99 -6.05 -3.24 0.89
CA GLU A 99 -5.18 -2.76 1.96
C GLU A 99 -4.00 -3.70 2.10
N VAL A 100 -2.82 -3.13 2.29
CA VAL A 100 -1.63 -3.90 2.62
C VAL A 100 -1.01 -3.33 3.88
N ARG A 101 -0.49 -4.22 4.70
CA ARG A 101 0.37 -3.86 5.82
C ARG A 101 1.68 -4.61 5.68
N GLY A 102 2.76 -3.97 6.03
CA GLY A 102 4.05 -4.61 5.91
C GLY A 102 5.17 -3.74 6.43
N VAL A 103 6.33 -3.91 5.83
CA VAL A 103 7.53 -3.16 6.20
C VAL A 103 8.04 -2.40 4.99
N ALA A 104 8.66 -1.27 5.26
CA ALA A 104 9.24 -0.44 4.22
C ALA A 104 10.75 -0.59 4.20
N GLU A 105 11.29 -0.56 2.99
CA GLU A 105 12.73 -0.44 2.75
C GLU A 105 12.96 0.90 2.08
N LEU A 106 13.89 1.66 2.62
CA LEU A 106 14.27 2.95 2.05
C LEU A 106 15.51 2.74 1.18
N GLY A 107 15.51 3.38 0.02
CA GLY A 107 16.63 3.26 -0.88
C GLY A 107 16.79 4.48 -1.75
N SER A 108 17.80 4.44 -2.60
CA SER A 108 17.99 5.47 -3.62
C SER A 108 18.50 4.82 -4.90
N GLU A 109 18.09 5.41 -6.01
CA GLU A 109 18.50 4.94 -7.32
C GLU A 109 18.61 6.17 -8.22
N GLY A 110 19.75 6.30 -8.89
CA GLY A 110 20.00 7.46 -9.75
C GLY A 110 19.93 8.79 -9.01
N GLY A 111 20.31 8.81 -7.75
CA GLY A 111 20.25 10.02 -6.93
C GLY A 111 18.88 10.36 -6.37
N ARG A 112 17.88 9.50 -6.60
CA ARG A 112 16.52 9.73 -6.10
C ARG A 112 16.19 8.72 -5.01
N SER A 113 15.66 9.23 -3.92
CA SER A 113 15.17 8.37 -2.84
C SER A 113 13.85 7.72 -3.22
N TYR A 114 13.63 6.52 -2.72
CA TYR A 114 12.37 5.82 -2.89
C TYR A 114 12.02 5.04 -1.63
N VAL A 115 10.75 4.69 -1.51
CA VAL A 115 10.26 3.78 -0.48
C VAL A 115 9.72 2.54 -1.18
N LYS A 116 10.15 1.37 -0.73
CA LYS A 116 9.61 0.10 -1.17
C LYS A 116 8.76 -0.47 -0.05
N VAL A 117 7.49 -0.71 -0.32
CA VAL A 117 6.57 -1.33 0.65
C VAL A 117 6.51 -2.81 0.36
N CYS A 118 6.95 -3.61 1.33
CA CYS A 118 6.96 -5.07 1.22
C CYS A 118 5.75 -5.62 1.97
N PRO A 119 4.72 -6.10 1.27
CA PRO A 119 3.50 -6.57 1.92
C PRO A 119 3.73 -7.80 2.78
N GLN A 120 3.09 -7.82 3.94
CA GLN A 120 3.06 -8.99 4.83
C GLN A 120 1.63 -9.45 5.06
N VAL A 121 0.67 -8.52 4.99
CA VAL A 121 -0.76 -8.80 5.14
C VAL A 121 -1.48 -8.10 4.01
N LYS A 122 -2.39 -8.82 3.38
CA LYS A 122 -3.26 -8.25 2.34
C LYS A 122 -4.70 -8.49 2.71
N ARG A 123 -5.53 -7.49 2.46
CA ARG A 123 -6.97 -7.57 2.64
C ARG A 123 -7.62 -6.82 1.50
N SER A 124 -8.61 -7.43 0.86
CA SER A 124 -9.31 -6.78 -0.24
C SER A 124 -10.81 -6.99 -0.13
N TRP A 125 -11.57 -6.16 -0.80
CA TRP A 125 -13.03 -6.20 -0.82
C TRP A 125 -13.54 -5.65 -2.14
N GLY A 126 -14.75 -6.10 -2.53
CA GLY A 126 -15.41 -5.62 -3.74
C GLY A 126 -14.94 -6.25 -5.04
N PHE A 127 -14.09 -7.24 -4.99
CA PHE A 127 -13.63 -8.00 -6.16
C PHE A 127 -14.41 -9.30 -6.30
N ARG A 128 -14.43 -9.84 -7.51
CA ARG A 128 -15.15 -11.08 -7.80
C ARG A 128 -14.26 -12.27 -7.88
#